data_fa0d5eba745271a34dcae48c329cbeeb
#
_entry.id   fa0d5eba745271a34dcae48c329cbeeb
#
_cell.length_a   1.000
_cell.length_b   1.000
_cell.length_c   1.000
_cell.angle_alpha   90.00
_cell.angle_beta   90.00
_cell.angle_gamma   90.00
#
_symmetry.space_group_name_H-M   'P 1'
#
loop_
_entity.id
_entity.type
_entity.pdbx_description
1 polymer ?
#
loop_
_entity_poly.entity_id
_entity_poly.type
_entity_poly.pdbx_seq_one_letter_code
_entity_poly.pdbx_strand_id
1 'polypeptide(L)'
;MSARHPTLRQLLLVCLLCLLSSNLRAESLPAPGWQQAVQHLFPSATRLIEKQGSPPVYQAFQLDQLLGYAFESTDYSSLQGFSGKPIRLLIGMTPEGKLTGVTVQEHHEPVFLHGLGEQALFDFAGQYTGRNIATPIVVGSTHGGSVDGDAVGYIDGVSKATVSVVILNETVLQSAMTVARALLPEFAQGPQAVARPERFEPMDWQQLLTRGLLQQWQLDTPAVEAALGNSLNLYPGFSDDSDLPFSELY
;
A
#
# COMPACT_ATOMS: atom_id res chain seq x y z
N MET A 1 24.70 23.91 -69.81
CA MET A 1 24.40 23.37 -68.49
C MET A 1 23.18 22.48 -68.61
N SER A 2 23.37 21.15 -68.63
CA SER A 2 22.29 20.16 -68.81
C SER A 2 21.79 19.72 -67.45
N ALA A 3 20.58 20.13 -67.10
CA ALA A 3 19.91 19.67 -65.89
C ALA A 3 19.45 18.21 -66.12
N ARG A 4 20.10 17.27 -65.43
CA ARG A 4 19.68 15.86 -65.41
C ARG A 4 18.41 15.72 -64.58
N HIS A 5 17.28 15.45 -65.19
CA HIS A 5 16.04 15.13 -64.48
C HIS A 5 16.20 13.77 -63.81
N PRO A 6 15.78 13.67 -62.49
CA PRO A 6 15.85 12.40 -61.76
C PRO A 6 14.95 11.36 -62.45
N THR A 7 15.48 10.17 -62.61
CA THR A 7 14.71 9.07 -63.23
C THR A 7 13.59 8.62 -62.29
N LEU A 8 12.49 8.12 -62.84
CA LEU A 8 11.33 7.61 -62.10
C LEU A 8 11.74 6.61 -60.97
N ARG A 9 12.81 5.84 -61.19
CA ARG A 9 13.41 4.92 -60.20
C ARG A 9 14.00 5.66 -58.98
N GLN A 10 14.61 6.80 -59.20
CA GLN A 10 15.18 7.60 -58.09
C GLN A 10 14.08 8.25 -57.28
N LEU A 11 13.00 8.71 -57.89
CA LEU A 11 11.83 9.24 -57.21
C LEU A 11 11.12 8.15 -56.37
N LEU A 12 10.95 6.93 -56.90
CA LEU A 12 10.38 5.80 -56.17
C LEU A 12 11.24 5.38 -54.99
N LEU A 13 12.56 5.42 -55.12
CA LEU A 13 13.48 5.07 -54.02
C LEU A 13 13.43 6.10 -52.86
N VAL A 14 13.32 7.40 -53.21
CA VAL A 14 13.16 8.47 -52.19
C VAL A 14 11.80 8.37 -51.50
N CYS A 15 10.72 8.09 -52.23
CA CYS A 15 9.41 7.86 -51.63
C CYS A 15 9.39 6.63 -50.69
N LEU A 16 10.06 5.54 -51.08
CA LEU A 16 10.17 4.34 -50.25
C LEU A 16 11.01 4.60 -48.99
N LEU A 17 12.10 5.37 -49.06
CA LEU A 17 12.86 5.81 -47.90
C LEU A 17 12.06 6.74 -47.00
N CYS A 18 11.26 7.64 -47.52
CA CYS A 18 10.38 8.51 -46.74
C CYS A 18 9.25 7.73 -46.07
N LEU A 19 8.73 6.67 -46.68
CA LEU A 19 7.73 5.79 -46.09
C LEU A 19 8.30 4.88 -44.99
N LEU A 20 9.57 4.49 -45.09
CA LEU A 20 10.30 3.74 -44.06
C LEU A 20 10.68 4.61 -42.84
N SER A 21 10.94 5.91 -43.05
CA SER A 21 11.24 6.84 -41.96
C SER A 21 10.02 7.31 -41.18
N SER A 22 8.81 7.19 -41.73
CA SER A 22 7.58 7.59 -41.04
C SER A 22 7.09 6.56 -39.97
N ASN A 23 7.75 5.40 -39.85
CA ASN A 23 7.46 4.41 -38.82
C ASN A 23 8.44 4.44 -37.60
N LEU A 24 9.44 5.32 -37.60
CA LEU A 24 10.11 5.68 -36.35
C LEU A 24 9.15 6.59 -35.58
N ARG A 25 8.20 5.95 -34.91
CA ARG A 25 7.54 6.56 -33.78
C ARG A 25 8.67 6.96 -32.82
N ALA A 26 8.99 8.24 -32.77
CA ALA A 26 9.79 8.77 -31.66
C ALA A 26 9.01 8.39 -30.41
N GLU A 27 9.41 7.31 -29.74
CA GLU A 27 9.06 7.12 -28.34
C GLU A 27 9.52 8.40 -27.67
N SER A 28 8.56 9.25 -27.35
CA SER A 28 8.82 10.45 -26.56
C SER A 28 9.54 9.96 -25.32
N LEU A 29 10.81 10.34 -25.17
CA LEU A 29 11.56 10.10 -23.95
C LEU A 29 10.68 10.60 -22.81
N PRO A 30 10.22 9.72 -21.92
CA PRO A 30 9.34 10.13 -20.85
C PRO A 30 10.04 11.13 -19.96
N ALA A 31 9.25 11.99 -19.32
CA ALA A 31 9.76 13.01 -18.41
C ALA A 31 10.72 12.36 -17.38
N PRO A 32 11.91 12.94 -17.12
CA PRO A 32 13.04 12.28 -16.47
C PRO A 32 12.86 12.05 -14.94
N GLY A 33 11.68 11.75 -14.47
CA GLY A 33 11.40 11.54 -13.05
C GLY A 33 10.83 10.17 -12.71
N TRP A 34 9.77 9.72 -13.40
CA TRP A 34 9.08 8.49 -13.03
C TRP A 34 9.86 7.22 -13.32
N GLN A 35 10.62 7.19 -14.43
CA GLN A 35 11.43 6.02 -14.80
C GLN A 35 12.48 5.71 -13.74
N GLN A 36 13.20 6.71 -13.28
CA GLN A 36 14.20 6.54 -12.25
C GLN A 36 13.57 6.04 -10.94
N ALA A 37 12.41 6.58 -10.57
CA ALA A 37 11.68 6.18 -9.39
C ALA A 37 11.18 4.73 -9.49
N VAL A 38 10.61 4.32 -10.64
CA VAL A 38 10.18 2.93 -10.88
C VAL A 38 11.37 2.00 -10.98
N GLN A 39 12.46 2.43 -11.62
CA GLN A 39 13.71 1.66 -11.69
C GLN A 39 14.31 1.38 -10.32
N HIS A 40 14.18 2.32 -9.37
CA HIS A 40 14.63 2.11 -8.00
C HIS A 40 13.84 0.97 -7.30
N LEU A 41 12.54 0.86 -7.57
CA LEU A 41 11.70 -0.23 -7.04
C LEU A 41 11.94 -1.57 -7.74
N PHE A 42 12.41 -1.55 -8.99
CA PHE A 42 12.71 -2.73 -9.81
C PHE A 42 14.09 -2.61 -10.47
N PRO A 43 15.19 -2.77 -9.70
CA PRO A 43 16.55 -2.55 -10.21
C PRO A 43 16.93 -3.45 -11.40
N SER A 44 16.35 -4.65 -11.49
CA SER A 44 16.60 -5.61 -12.58
C SER A 44 15.73 -5.40 -13.81
N ALA A 45 14.82 -4.40 -13.80
CA ALA A 45 13.97 -4.13 -14.96
C ALA A 45 14.78 -3.63 -16.15
N THR A 46 14.55 -4.25 -17.30
CA THR A 46 15.16 -3.86 -18.60
C THR A 46 14.19 -3.05 -19.47
N ARG A 47 12.89 -3.10 -19.14
CA ARG A 47 11.84 -2.35 -19.83
C ARG A 47 10.79 -1.89 -18.82
N LEU A 48 10.44 -0.61 -18.90
CA LEU A 48 9.39 0.02 -18.11
C LEU A 48 8.27 0.48 -19.04
N ILE A 49 7.03 0.26 -18.63
CA ILE A 49 5.85 0.76 -19.31
C ILE A 49 5.21 1.84 -18.46
N GLU A 50 4.91 2.96 -19.11
CA GLU A 50 4.27 4.11 -18.47
C GLU A 50 2.90 3.76 -17.90
N LYS A 51 2.50 4.51 -16.88
CA LYS A 51 1.23 4.32 -16.16
C LYS A 51 0.05 4.27 -17.12
N GLN A 52 -0.64 3.12 -17.13
CA GLN A 52 -1.78 2.85 -17.98
C GLN A 52 -2.72 1.82 -17.36
N GLY A 53 -3.88 1.66 -17.97
CA GLY A 53 -4.87 0.65 -17.58
C GLY A 53 -5.88 1.12 -16.54
N SER A 54 -6.66 0.17 -16.06
CA SER A 54 -7.63 0.36 -14.96
C SER A 54 -7.56 -0.87 -14.05
N PRO A 55 -6.90 -0.76 -12.92
CA PRO A 55 -6.31 0.44 -12.30
C PRO A 55 -5.04 0.94 -13.03
N PRO A 56 -4.72 2.26 -12.93
CA PRO A 56 -3.55 2.83 -13.59
C PRO A 56 -2.26 2.43 -12.87
N VAL A 57 -1.38 1.67 -13.54
CA VAL A 57 -0.11 1.19 -12.99
C VAL A 57 1.02 1.32 -14.00
N TYR A 58 2.25 1.53 -13.51
CA TYR A 58 3.47 1.30 -14.26
C TYR A 58 3.78 -0.20 -14.25
N GLN A 59 4.35 -0.72 -15.32
CA GLN A 59 4.78 -2.12 -15.37
C GLN A 59 6.29 -2.21 -15.58
N ALA A 60 6.93 -3.09 -14.82
CA ALA A 60 8.35 -3.35 -14.92
C ALA A 60 8.60 -4.77 -15.43
N PHE A 61 9.44 -4.89 -16.47
CA PHE A 61 9.78 -6.16 -17.10
C PHE A 61 11.29 -6.38 -17.12
N GLN A 62 11.69 -7.64 -16.97
CA GLN A 62 13.02 -8.10 -17.31
C GLN A 62 12.89 -8.99 -18.56
N LEU A 63 13.41 -8.52 -19.70
CA LEU A 63 13.09 -9.11 -21.00
C LEU A 63 11.56 -9.15 -21.21
N ASP A 64 10.99 -10.35 -21.34
CA ASP A 64 9.54 -10.55 -21.51
C ASP A 64 8.82 -10.96 -20.22
N GLN A 65 9.56 -11.12 -19.11
CA GLN A 65 8.99 -11.48 -17.83
C GLN A 65 8.55 -10.24 -17.06
N LEU A 66 7.28 -10.20 -16.63
CA LEU A 66 6.76 -9.18 -15.73
C LEU A 66 7.39 -9.35 -14.35
N LEU A 67 8.11 -8.33 -13.88
CA LEU A 67 8.66 -8.29 -12.52
C LEU A 67 7.63 -7.77 -11.51
N GLY A 68 6.74 -6.89 -11.94
CA GLY A 68 5.70 -6.34 -11.10
C GLY A 68 5.15 -5.00 -11.58
N TYR A 69 4.43 -4.37 -10.67
CA TYR A 69 3.71 -3.14 -10.87
C TYR A 69 4.23 -2.06 -9.91
N ALA A 70 4.38 -0.83 -10.41
CA ALA A 70 4.51 0.33 -9.56
C ALA A 70 3.28 1.23 -9.71
N PHE A 71 2.87 1.89 -8.63
CA PHE A 71 1.68 2.72 -8.62
C PHE A 71 1.77 3.83 -7.58
N GLU A 72 1.12 4.94 -7.88
CA GLU A 72 1.07 6.11 -7.00
C GLU A 72 -0.09 5.97 -6.01
N SER A 73 0.15 6.19 -4.74
CA SER A 73 -0.88 6.05 -3.70
C SER A 73 -2.08 6.96 -3.89
N THR A 74 -1.88 8.14 -4.49
CA THR A 74 -2.94 9.13 -4.72
C THR A 74 -4.00 8.68 -5.73
N ASP A 75 -3.72 7.65 -6.54
CA ASP A 75 -4.71 7.08 -7.45
C ASP A 75 -5.69 6.14 -6.72
N TYR A 76 -5.37 5.72 -5.48
CA TYR A 76 -6.08 4.65 -4.77
C TYR A 76 -6.51 5.02 -3.36
N SER A 77 -5.91 6.03 -2.76
CA SER A 77 -6.19 6.46 -1.40
C SER A 77 -6.36 7.97 -1.34
N SER A 78 -7.40 8.41 -0.62
CA SER A 78 -7.66 9.81 -0.31
C SER A 78 -7.29 10.18 1.14
N LEU A 79 -6.59 9.31 1.85
CA LEU A 79 -6.19 9.52 3.22
C LEU A 79 -5.25 10.73 3.32
N GLN A 80 -5.53 11.56 4.32
CA GLN A 80 -4.74 12.77 4.60
C GLN A 80 -3.89 12.54 5.83
N GLY A 81 -2.63 12.97 5.75
CA GLY A 81 -1.71 12.99 6.88
C GLY A 81 -2.14 13.98 7.96
N PHE A 82 -1.32 14.08 9.01
CA PHE A 82 -1.54 15.02 10.10
C PHE A 82 -1.60 16.48 9.61
N SER A 83 -0.90 16.78 8.52
CA SER A 83 -0.91 18.10 7.87
C SER A 83 -2.23 18.46 7.15
N GLY A 84 -3.18 17.53 7.03
CA GLY A 84 -4.37 17.68 6.20
C GLY A 84 -4.11 17.52 4.70
N LYS A 85 -2.91 17.08 4.31
CA LYS A 85 -2.54 16.77 2.91
C LYS A 85 -2.16 15.30 2.79
N PRO A 86 -2.33 14.67 1.60
CA PRO A 86 -1.91 13.30 1.40
C PRO A 86 -0.38 13.16 1.47
N ILE A 87 0.08 12.02 1.97
CA ILE A 87 1.46 11.56 1.83
C ILE A 87 1.52 10.82 0.49
N ARG A 88 2.24 11.38 -0.49
CA ARG A 88 2.34 10.79 -1.83
C ARG A 88 3.44 9.73 -1.85
N LEU A 89 3.04 8.52 -2.18
CA LEU A 89 3.92 7.36 -2.22
C LEU A 89 3.95 6.76 -3.62
N LEU A 90 5.12 6.27 -4.02
CA LEU A 90 5.26 5.32 -5.12
C LEU A 90 5.53 3.94 -4.51
N ILE A 91 4.68 2.99 -4.83
CA ILE A 91 4.69 1.65 -4.24
C ILE A 91 5.00 0.65 -5.35
N GLY A 92 5.96 -0.23 -5.11
CA GLY A 92 6.28 -1.35 -6.00
C GLY A 92 5.79 -2.67 -5.42
N MET A 93 5.23 -3.54 -6.29
CA MET A 93 4.68 -4.83 -5.88
C MET A 93 4.87 -5.87 -6.97
N THR A 94 5.30 -7.08 -6.58
CA THR A 94 5.41 -8.24 -7.49
C THR A 94 4.04 -8.85 -7.79
N PRO A 95 3.93 -9.73 -8.80
CA PRO A 95 2.67 -10.45 -9.10
C PRO A 95 2.19 -11.35 -7.95
N GLU A 96 3.05 -11.73 -7.00
CA GLU A 96 2.73 -12.53 -5.81
C GLU A 96 2.32 -11.69 -4.60
N GLY A 97 2.12 -10.37 -4.79
CA GLY A 97 1.73 -9.46 -3.71
C GLY A 97 2.86 -9.06 -2.75
N LYS A 98 4.13 -9.30 -3.12
CA LYS A 98 5.28 -8.89 -2.33
C LYS A 98 5.68 -7.46 -2.68
N LEU A 99 5.78 -6.60 -1.69
CA LEU A 99 6.22 -5.21 -1.88
C LEU A 99 7.72 -5.18 -2.19
N THR A 100 8.09 -4.57 -3.30
CA THR A 100 9.50 -4.37 -3.69
C THR A 100 10.08 -3.13 -3.03
N GLY A 101 9.23 -2.20 -2.63
CA GLY A 101 9.59 -1.00 -1.89
C GLY A 101 8.47 0.02 -1.86
N VAL A 102 8.63 1.00 -0.98
CA VAL A 102 7.78 2.18 -0.87
C VAL A 102 8.67 3.41 -0.85
N THR A 103 8.45 4.32 -1.78
CA THR A 103 9.18 5.58 -1.88
C THR A 103 8.26 6.75 -1.58
N VAL A 104 8.63 7.58 -0.62
CA VAL A 104 7.92 8.84 -0.35
C VAL A 104 8.31 9.84 -1.43
N GLN A 105 7.34 10.31 -2.20
CA GLN A 105 7.53 11.29 -3.26
C GLN A 105 7.32 12.72 -2.76
N GLU A 106 6.32 12.90 -1.89
CA GLU A 106 5.99 14.20 -1.32
C GLU A 106 5.23 14.01 0.00
N HIS A 107 5.53 14.83 0.99
CA HIS A 107 4.78 14.91 2.23
C HIS A 107 4.82 16.33 2.79
N HIS A 108 3.90 16.60 3.72
CA HIS A 108 3.81 17.90 4.40
C HIS A 108 3.71 17.70 5.93
N GLU A 109 4.19 16.58 6.42
CA GLU A 109 4.10 16.20 7.83
C GLU A 109 5.04 17.04 8.71
N PRO A 110 4.49 17.92 9.59
CA PRO A 110 5.31 18.87 10.35
C PRO A 110 6.33 18.19 11.26
N VAL A 111 5.99 17.01 11.80
CA VAL A 111 6.87 16.26 12.69
C VAL A 111 8.18 15.84 12.02
N PHE A 112 8.15 15.57 10.71
CA PHE A 112 9.34 15.22 9.94
C PHE A 112 10.05 16.45 9.37
N LEU A 113 9.29 17.49 8.95
CA LEU A 113 9.87 18.70 8.38
C LEU A 113 10.58 19.59 9.43
N HIS A 114 10.03 19.64 10.66
CA HIS A 114 10.47 20.57 11.70
C HIS A 114 10.91 19.90 13.00
N GLY A 115 10.88 18.58 13.08
CA GLY A 115 11.19 17.83 14.31
C GLY A 115 12.21 16.72 14.10
N LEU A 116 11.75 15.53 13.70
CA LEU A 116 12.56 14.31 13.63
C LEU A 116 13.50 14.25 12.40
N GLY A 117 13.24 15.07 11.36
CA GLY A 117 13.87 14.96 10.06
C GLY A 117 13.19 13.94 9.15
N GLU A 118 13.31 14.16 7.83
CA GLU A 118 12.67 13.34 6.81
C GLU A 118 13.22 11.91 6.74
N GLN A 119 14.48 11.71 7.18
CA GLN A 119 15.11 10.39 7.16
C GLN A 119 14.31 9.37 7.97
N ALA A 120 13.75 9.77 9.11
CA ALA A 120 12.91 8.89 9.93
C ALA A 120 11.65 8.40 9.20
N LEU A 121 11.08 9.21 8.30
CA LEU A 121 9.96 8.82 7.45
C LEU A 121 10.41 7.86 6.33
N PHE A 122 11.55 8.13 5.72
CA PHE A 122 12.11 7.27 4.67
C PHE A 122 12.53 5.90 5.22
N ASP A 123 13.14 5.86 6.40
CA ASP A 123 13.48 4.61 7.09
C ASP A 123 12.22 3.81 7.44
N PHE A 124 11.17 4.49 7.89
CA PHE A 124 9.89 3.85 8.14
C PHE A 124 9.31 3.25 6.85
N ALA A 125 9.28 3.99 5.74
CA ALA A 125 8.82 3.51 4.44
C ALA A 125 9.68 2.35 3.91
N GLY A 126 10.97 2.32 4.22
CA GLY A 126 11.88 1.24 3.84
C GLY A 126 11.53 -0.12 4.41
N GLN A 127 10.84 -0.18 5.57
CA GLN A 127 10.48 -1.43 6.24
C GLN A 127 9.45 -2.28 5.48
N TYR A 128 8.75 -1.70 4.50
CA TYR A 128 7.81 -2.44 3.65
C TYR A 128 8.50 -3.35 2.63
N THR A 129 9.77 -3.11 2.33
CA THR A 129 10.51 -3.89 1.35
C THR A 129 10.54 -5.37 1.73
N GLY A 130 10.06 -6.21 0.83
CA GLY A 130 10.01 -7.65 1.04
C GLY A 130 8.78 -8.17 1.80
N ARG A 131 7.92 -7.29 2.31
CA ARG A 131 6.66 -7.69 2.98
C ARG A 131 5.65 -8.17 1.96
N ASN A 132 4.83 -9.16 2.33
CA ASN A 132 3.73 -9.63 1.50
C ASN A 132 2.41 -9.08 2.05
N ILE A 133 1.58 -8.49 1.18
CA ILE A 133 0.29 -7.90 1.55
C ILE A 133 -0.79 -8.93 1.92
N ALA A 134 -0.58 -10.20 1.64
CA ALA A 134 -1.45 -11.29 2.12
C ALA A 134 -1.35 -11.46 3.64
N THR A 135 -0.23 -11.03 4.24
CA THR A 135 -0.02 -11.04 5.68
C THR A 135 -0.39 -9.68 6.25
N PRO A 136 -1.23 -9.59 7.29
CA PRO A 136 -1.54 -8.31 7.93
C PRO A 136 -0.26 -7.61 8.39
N ILE A 137 -0.14 -6.33 8.07
CA ILE A 137 1.01 -5.50 8.45
C ILE A 137 0.53 -4.47 9.47
N VAL A 138 1.11 -4.51 10.67
CA VAL A 138 0.72 -3.66 11.79
C VAL A 138 1.89 -2.80 12.24
N VAL A 139 1.62 -1.51 12.47
CA VAL A 139 2.61 -0.59 13.07
C VAL A 139 2.60 -0.80 14.59
N GLY A 140 3.72 -1.20 15.14
CA GLY A 140 3.87 -1.45 16.57
C GLY A 140 5.33 -1.60 16.96
N SER A 141 5.62 -1.79 18.23
CA SER A 141 6.95 -2.16 18.69
C SER A 141 7.03 -3.68 18.82
N THR A 142 8.07 -4.30 18.28
CA THR A 142 8.35 -5.74 18.43
C THR A 142 8.63 -6.18 19.88
N HIS A 143 8.59 -5.26 20.85
CA HIS A 143 8.83 -5.53 22.27
C HIS A 143 7.61 -6.11 23.01
N GLY A 144 6.47 -6.24 22.34
CA GLY A 144 5.27 -6.85 22.90
C GLY A 144 5.04 -8.25 22.35
N GLY A 145 5.86 -9.23 22.77
CA GLY A 145 5.64 -10.66 22.61
C GLY A 145 5.25 -11.12 21.20
N SER A 146 6.03 -12.01 20.61
CA SER A 146 5.55 -12.85 19.50
C SER A 146 4.24 -13.52 19.93
N VAL A 147 3.13 -13.07 19.38
CA VAL A 147 1.92 -13.88 19.36
C VAL A 147 2.27 -15.05 18.44
N ASP A 148 2.24 -16.26 19.01
CA ASP A 148 2.58 -17.51 18.34
C ASP A 148 1.98 -17.57 16.93
N GLY A 149 2.88 -17.81 15.97
CA GLY A 149 2.57 -18.12 14.58
C GLY A 149 2.70 -16.93 13.64
N ASP A 150 3.42 -17.12 12.56
CA ASP A 150 3.80 -16.21 11.45
C ASP A 150 2.68 -15.41 10.76
N ALA A 151 1.61 -15.07 11.44
CA ALA A 151 0.39 -14.53 10.87
C ALA A 151 0.34 -13.00 10.78
N VAL A 152 1.26 -12.25 11.41
CA VAL A 152 1.25 -10.78 11.41
C VAL A 152 2.66 -10.22 11.19
N GLY A 153 2.81 -9.34 10.20
CA GLY A 153 4.04 -8.58 9.96
C GLY A 153 4.06 -7.31 10.80
N TYR A 154 5.06 -7.13 11.67
CA TYR A 154 5.23 -5.90 12.42
C TYR A 154 6.19 -4.96 11.71
N ILE A 155 5.87 -3.66 11.75
CA ILE A 155 6.71 -2.54 11.31
C ILE A 155 6.92 -1.64 12.52
N ASP A 156 8.18 -1.27 12.80
CA ASP A 156 8.50 -0.41 13.92
C ASP A 156 7.95 1.01 13.70
N GLY A 157 7.18 1.47 14.67
CA GLY A 157 6.65 2.82 14.64
C GLY A 157 7.73 3.89 14.87
N VAL A 158 7.41 5.14 14.55
CA VAL A 158 8.28 6.29 14.82
C VAL A 158 7.76 7.05 16.03
N SER A 159 8.54 7.12 17.09
CA SER A 159 8.18 7.86 18.31
C SER A 159 7.83 9.31 17.98
N LYS A 160 6.75 9.83 18.55
CA LYS A 160 6.21 11.18 18.34
C LYS A 160 5.57 11.41 16.94
N ALA A 161 5.54 10.42 16.07
CA ALA A 161 4.96 10.52 14.73
C ALA A 161 3.83 9.49 14.49
N THR A 162 3.20 8.98 15.54
CA THR A 162 2.24 7.86 15.48
C THR A 162 1.15 8.08 14.43
N VAL A 163 0.53 9.26 14.39
CA VAL A 163 -0.56 9.55 13.43
C VAL A 163 -0.05 9.46 12.00
N SER A 164 1.07 10.11 11.70
CA SER A 164 1.64 10.14 10.34
C SER A 164 2.03 8.74 9.85
N VAL A 165 2.64 7.90 10.70
CA VAL A 165 3.06 6.55 10.31
C VAL A 165 1.88 5.58 10.20
N VAL A 166 0.84 5.73 11.03
CA VAL A 166 -0.40 4.95 10.89
C VAL A 166 -1.10 5.29 9.57
N ILE A 167 -1.24 6.56 9.24
CA ILE A 167 -1.84 6.99 7.98
C ILE A 167 -1.01 6.53 6.78
N LEU A 168 0.33 6.59 6.85
CA LEU A 168 1.18 6.05 5.80
C LEU A 168 0.96 4.54 5.64
N ASN A 169 0.90 3.78 6.73
CA ASN A 169 0.61 2.35 6.71
C ASN A 169 -0.74 2.05 6.01
N GLU A 170 -1.80 2.72 6.43
CA GLU A 170 -3.12 2.57 5.82
C GLU A 170 -3.10 2.93 4.33
N THR A 171 -2.39 4.01 3.96
CA THR A 171 -2.23 4.43 2.56
C THR A 171 -1.54 3.36 1.72
N VAL A 172 -0.46 2.75 2.23
CA VAL A 172 0.26 1.66 1.54
C VAL A 172 -0.66 0.46 1.37
N LEU A 173 -1.29 -0.01 2.46
CA LEU A 173 -2.11 -1.21 2.44
C LEU A 173 -3.35 -1.06 1.58
N GLN A 174 -4.07 0.07 1.70
CA GLN A 174 -5.23 0.37 0.87
C GLN A 174 -4.88 0.39 -0.62
N SER A 175 -3.81 1.09 -0.98
CA SER A 175 -3.36 1.19 -2.37
C SER A 175 -2.93 -0.16 -2.92
N ALA A 176 -2.06 -0.88 -2.20
CA ALA A 176 -1.56 -2.19 -2.61
C ALA A 176 -2.67 -3.23 -2.74
N MET A 177 -3.60 -3.27 -1.77
CA MET A 177 -4.72 -4.20 -1.82
C MET A 177 -5.69 -3.89 -2.97
N THR A 178 -5.93 -2.61 -3.28
CA THR A 178 -6.77 -2.21 -4.41
C THR A 178 -6.18 -2.67 -5.74
N VAL A 179 -4.88 -2.46 -5.93
CA VAL A 179 -4.17 -2.93 -7.13
C VAL A 179 -4.14 -4.46 -7.20
N ALA A 180 -3.83 -5.12 -6.07
CA ALA A 180 -3.77 -6.57 -6.02
C ALA A 180 -5.11 -7.23 -6.38
N ARG A 181 -6.21 -6.75 -5.82
CA ARG A 181 -7.56 -7.27 -6.12
C ARG A 181 -7.95 -7.12 -7.58
N ALA A 182 -7.44 -6.10 -8.25
CA ALA A 182 -7.74 -5.84 -9.64
C ALA A 182 -6.85 -6.62 -10.62
N LEU A 183 -5.58 -6.84 -10.27
CA LEU A 183 -4.59 -7.37 -11.21
C LEU A 183 -4.05 -8.76 -10.86
N LEU A 184 -4.13 -9.17 -9.58
CA LEU A 184 -3.56 -10.43 -9.11
C LEU A 184 -4.69 -11.46 -8.83
N PRO A 185 -4.73 -12.58 -9.56
CA PRO A 185 -5.81 -13.57 -9.40
C PRO A 185 -5.93 -14.13 -7.97
N GLU A 186 -4.80 -14.25 -7.26
CA GLU A 186 -4.77 -14.77 -5.88
C GLU A 186 -5.46 -13.83 -4.88
N PHE A 187 -5.55 -12.54 -5.20
CA PHE A 187 -6.21 -11.51 -4.39
C PHE A 187 -7.61 -11.15 -4.91
N ALA A 188 -8.04 -11.76 -6.02
CA ALA A 188 -9.37 -11.53 -6.54
C ALA A 188 -10.40 -11.89 -5.46
N GLN A 189 -11.21 -10.92 -5.09
CA GLN A 189 -12.28 -11.17 -4.11
C GLN A 189 -13.27 -12.17 -4.71
N GLY A 190 -13.63 -13.18 -3.91
CA GLY A 190 -14.85 -13.93 -4.14
C GLY A 190 -16.07 -12.97 -4.18
N PRO A 191 -17.27 -13.46 -4.50
CA PRO A 191 -18.44 -12.61 -4.60
C PRO A 191 -18.58 -11.78 -3.32
N GLN A 192 -18.60 -10.45 -3.48
CA GLN A 192 -18.74 -9.54 -2.35
C GLN A 192 -20.06 -9.79 -1.63
N ALA A 193 -20.03 -9.85 -0.31
CA ALA A 193 -21.24 -9.83 0.48
C ALA A 193 -21.97 -8.50 0.21
N VAL A 194 -23.16 -8.60 -0.36
CA VAL A 194 -24.03 -7.44 -0.62
C VAL A 194 -25.10 -7.40 0.44
N ALA A 195 -25.22 -6.27 1.13
CA ALA A 195 -26.34 -6.05 2.04
C ALA A 195 -27.66 -6.16 1.26
N ARG A 196 -28.59 -6.97 1.77
CA ARG A 196 -29.93 -7.14 1.21
C ARG A 196 -30.95 -6.50 2.15
N PRO A 197 -31.20 -5.19 2.01
CA PRO A 197 -32.10 -4.46 2.89
C PRO A 197 -33.51 -5.05 2.93
N GLU A 198 -33.94 -5.73 1.86
CA GLU A 198 -35.24 -6.44 1.77
C GLU A 198 -35.30 -7.71 2.64
N ARG A 199 -34.17 -8.17 3.16
CA ARG A 199 -34.05 -9.34 4.05
C ARG A 199 -33.74 -8.94 5.48
N PHE A 200 -34.36 -7.89 5.95
CA PHE A 200 -34.24 -7.50 7.36
C PHE A 200 -34.99 -8.47 8.24
N GLU A 201 -34.29 -9.20 9.10
CA GLU A 201 -34.83 -10.04 10.14
C GLU A 201 -34.56 -9.36 11.48
N PRO A 202 -35.59 -8.83 12.16
CA PRO A 202 -35.40 -8.24 13.48
C PRO A 202 -34.93 -9.31 14.46
N MET A 203 -33.81 -9.07 15.11
CA MET A 203 -33.24 -9.97 16.13
C MET A 203 -33.01 -9.19 17.40
N ASP A 204 -33.28 -9.84 18.54
CA ASP A 204 -32.89 -9.32 19.83
C ASP A 204 -31.40 -9.60 20.12
N TRP A 205 -30.91 -9.00 21.19
CA TRP A 205 -29.50 -9.09 21.58
C TRP A 205 -29.02 -10.55 21.78
N GLN A 206 -29.84 -11.38 22.44
CA GLN A 206 -29.50 -12.77 22.70
C GLN A 206 -29.44 -13.60 21.41
N GLN A 207 -30.32 -13.32 20.46
CA GLN A 207 -30.32 -13.97 19.15
C GLN A 207 -29.08 -13.60 18.35
N LEU A 208 -28.62 -12.33 18.40
CA LEU A 208 -27.40 -11.89 17.74
C LEU A 208 -26.15 -12.61 18.29
N LEU A 209 -26.06 -12.73 19.61
CA LEU A 209 -24.97 -13.47 20.28
C LEU A 209 -25.02 -14.97 19.96
N THR A 210 -26.21 -15.60 20.05
CA THR A 210 -26.37 -17.04 19.82
C THR A 210 -26.05 -17.43 18.39
N ARG A 211 -26.37 -16.56 17.43
CA ARG A 211 -26.07 -16.77 16.00
C ARG A 211 -24.62 -16.42 15.62
N GLY A 212 -23.81 -15.92 16.57
CA GLY A 212 -22.43 -15.50 16.32
C GLY A 212 -22.32 -14.26 15.43
N LEU A 213 -23.37 -13.44 15.34
CA LEU A 213 -23.37 -12.17 14.61
C LEU A 213 -22.79 -11.03 15.42
N LEU A 214 -22.76 -11.20 16.75
CA LEU A 214 -22.00 -10.36 17.68
C LEU A 214 -21.11 -11.27 18.50
N GLN A 215 -19.92 -10.77 18.82
CA GLN A 215 -19.01 -11.42 19.74
C GLN A 215 -18.86 -10.53 20.97
N GLN A 216 -19.26 -11.05 22.11
CA GLN A 216 -19.05 -10.38 23.39
C GLN A 216 -17.65 -10.74 23.91
N TRP A 217 -16.91 -9.72 24.33
CA TRP A 217 -15.64 -9.89 25.03
C TRP A 217 -15.69 -9.09 26.32
N GLN A 218 -15.43 -9.76 27.42
CA GLN A 218 -15.45 -9.18 28.73
C GLN A 218 -14.07 -9.29 29.37
N LEU A 219 -13.55 -8.18 29.86
CA LEU A 219 -12.30 -8.11 30.57
C LEU A 219 -12.63 -7.79 32.05
N ASP A 220 -12.42 -8.73 32.90
CA ASP A 220 -12.58 -8.56 34.36
C ASP A 220 -11.28 -8.12 35.04
N THR A 221 -11.38 -7.63 36.27
CA THR A 221 -10.23 -7.17 37.04
C THR A 221 -9.16 -8.24 37.22
N PRO A 222 -9.49 -9.52 37.51
CA PRO A 222 -8.48 -10.58 37.62
C PRO A 222 -7.72 -10.84 36.29
N ALA A 223 -8.40 -10.75 35.16
CA ALA A 223 -7.73 -10.90 33.87
C ALA A 223 -6.77 -9.73 33.56
N VAL A 224 -7.15 -8.51 33.95
CA VAL A 224 -6.27 -7.33 33.83
C VAL A 224 -5.07 -7.46 34.75
N GLU A 225 -5.27 -7.88 36.00
CA GLU A 225 -4.19 -8.11 36.98
C GLU A 225 -3.21 -9.19 36.47
N ALA A 226 -3.73 -10.30 35.96
CA ALA A 226 -2.91 -11.35 35.37
C ALA A 226 -2.06 -10.87 34.18
N ALA A 227 -2.62 -10.00 33.34
CA ALA A 227 -1.94 -9.47 32.15
C ALA A 227 -0.91 -8.38 32.49
N LEU A 228 -1.23 -7.49 33.46
CA LEU A 228 -0.39 -6.34 33.80
C LEU A 228 0.52 -6.59 35.02
N GLY A 229 0.31 -7.68 35.75
CA GLY A 229 1.07 -8.01 36.95
C GLY A 229 0.99 -6.89 37.99
N ASN A 230 2.10 -6.64 38.69
CA ASN A 230 2.15 -5.60 39.77
C ASN A 230 2.05 -4.16 39.24
N SER A 231 1.92 -3.95 37.92
CA SER A 231 1.84 -2.60 37.33
C SER A 231 0.58 -1.84 37.74
N LEU A 232 -0.49 -2.53 38.13
CA LEU A 232 -1.73 -1.90 38.62
C LEU A 232 -1.54 -1.12 39.93
N ASN A 233 -0.58 -1.52 40.78
CA ASN A 233 -0.26 -0.81 42.02
C ASN A 233 0.34 0.59 41.80
N LEU A 234 0.67 0.95 40.56
CA LEU A 234 1.17 2.27 40.20
C LEU A 234 0.04 3.29 39.98
N TYR A 235 -1.22 2.85 39.99
CA TYR A 235 -2.38 3.71 39.75
C TYR A 235 -3.22 3.80 41.06
N PRO A 236 -2.93 4.77 41.95
CA PRO A 236 -3.71 4.97 43.17
C PRO A 236 -5.13 5.43 42.77
N GLY A 237 -6.12 4.64 43.11
CA GLY A 237 -7.53 4.87 42.74
C GLY A 237 -8.18 3.75 41.91
N PHE A 238 -7.43 2.73 41.57
CA PHE A 238 -8.00 1.48 41.05
C PHE A 238 -8.72 0.78 42.22
N SER A 239 -10.06 0.72 42.18
CA SER A 239 -10.82 0.07 43.22
C SER A 239 -10.80 -1.44 42.99
N ASP A 240 -10.54 -2.19 44.04
CA ASP A 240 -10.61 -3.65 44.08
C ASP A 240 -12.10 -4.10 44.11
N ASP A 241 -12.87 -3.69 43.13
CA ASP A 241 -14.26 -4.10 42.99
C ASP A 241 -14.30 -5.25 41.94
N SER A 242 -13.91 -6.44 42.42
CA SER A 242 -13.74 -7.66 41.62
C SER A 242 -15.01 -8.14 40.92
N ASP A 243 -16.17 -7.58 41.28
CA ASP A 243 -17.46 -7.99 40.74
C ASP A 243 -17.90 -7.17 39.51
N LEU A 244 -17.17 -6.12 39.14
CA LEU A 244 -17.48 -5.30 37.99
C LEU A 244 -16.55 -5.61 36.81
N PRO A 245 -17.07 -5.65 35.57
CA PRO A 245 -16.22 -5.83 34.42
C PRO A 245 -15.34 -4.58 34.24
N PHE A 246 -14.05 -4.80 33.97
CA PHE A 246 -13.11 -3.72 33.66
C PHE A 246 -13.48 -3.04 32.34
N SER A 247 -13.86 -3.83 31.34
CA SER A 247 -14.35 -3.38 30.05
C SER A 247 -15.21 -4.44 29.39
N GLU A 248 -16.28 -4.03 28.75
CA GLU A 248 -17.15 -4.87 27.92
C GLU A 248 -17.14 -4.34 26.49
N LEU A 249 -16.89 -5.23 25.52
CA LEU A 249 -16.91 -4.95 24.08
C LEU A 249 -17.89 -5.90 23.39
N TYR A 250 -18.68 -5.35 22.46
CA TYR A 250 -19.67 -6.08 21.70
C TYR A 250 -19.43 -5.93 20.19
#